data_2c547083c0bd756d70e3be156198b945
#
_entry.id   2c547083c0bd756d70e3be156198b945
#
_cell.length_a   1.000
_cell.length_b   1.000
_cell.length_c   1.000
_cell.angle_alpha   90.00
_cell.angle_beta   90.00
_cell.angle_gamma   90.00
#
_symmetry.space_group_name_H-M   'P 1'
#
loop_
_entity.id
_entity.type
_entity.pdbx_description
1 polymer ?
#
loop_
_entity_poly.entity_id
_entity_poly.type
_entity_poly.pdbx_seq_one_letter_code
_entity_poly.pdbx_strand_id
1 'polypeptide(L)'
;MKEGAWDPGRIDLEDGIMGRLKRCQEQLQRWNWAKFGNVNKMLKQKKEKLQQLELWDNLHGKIEVIKRVRREINEIQVREELMWNQRSKALWLKWGDRNTNFFHATTSQKRRKNWIVGLQNLVGEWQEDKED
;
A
#
# COMPACT_ATOMS: atom_id res chain seq x y z
N MET A 1 -6.72 1.65 26.15
CA MET A 1 -6.26 0.68 25.11
C MET A 1 -4.76 0.73 25.10
N LYS A 2 -4.11 -0.32 25.61
CA LYS A 2 -2.64 -0.37 25.72
C LYS A 2 -2.09 -0.63 24.31
N GLU A 3 -1.35 0.32 23.78
CA GLU A 3 -0.51 0.16 22.61
C GLU A 3 0.44 -1.01 22.89
N GLY A 4 0.38 -2.04 22.02
CA GLY A 4 1.33 -3.15 22.06
C GLY A 4 2.71 -2.62 21.73
N ALA A 5 3.43 -2.17 22.73
CA ALA A 5 4.81 -1.75 22.61
C ALA A 5 5.62 -2.96 22.08
N TRP A 6 6.40 -2.70 21.06
CA TRP A 6 7.40 -3.64 20.58
C TRP A 6 8.35 -3.98 21.72
N ASP A 7 8.23 -5.20 22.26
CA ASP A 7 9.09 -5.69 23.33
C ASP A 7 10.27 -6.48 22.72
N PRO A 8 11.48 -5.90 22.68
CA PRO A 8 12.66 -6.56 22.14
C PRO A 8 13.16 -7.73 23.01
N GLY A 9 12.63 -7.89 24.22
CA GLY A 9 13.07 -8.93 25.17
C GLY A 9 12.36 -10.27 25.03
N ARG A 10 11.25 -10.36 24.27
CA ARG A 10 10.56 -11.64 24.06
C ARG A 10 11.13 -12.35 22.84
N ILE A 11 12.31 -12.87 23.00
CA ILE A 11 12.95 -13.76 22.01
C ILE A 11 12.32 -15.15 22.24
N ASP A 12 11.28 -15.47 21.48
CA ASP A 12 10.88 -16.86 21.29
C ASP A 12 12.02 -17.55 20.53
N LEU A 13 12.82 -18.31 21.27
CA LEU A 13 14.02 -19.01 20.76
C LEU A 13 13.69 -20.08 19.71
N GLU A 14 12.39 -20.42 19.54
CA GLU A 14 11.92 -21.44 18.59
C GLU A 14 11.72 -20.92 17.17
N ASP A 15 11.54 -19.61 16.99
CA ASP A 15 11.34 -19.04 15.67
C ASP A 15 12.65 -18.52 15.09
N GLY A 16 13.14 -19.16 14.05
CA GLY A 16 14.27 -18.69 13.26
C GLY A 16 14.05 -17.29 12.67
N ILE A 17 15.07 -16.70 12.05
CA ILE A 17 15.02 -15.36 11.43
C ILE A 17 13.82 -15.21 10.49
N MET A 18 13.49 -16.26 9.73
CA MET A 18 12.36 -16.25 8.80
C MET A 18 11.02 -16.08 9.51
N GLY A 19 10.78 -16.75 10.63
CA GLY A 19 9.55 -16.59 11.40
C GLY A 19 9.39 -15.18 11.97
N ARG A 20 10.49 -14.54 12.38
CA ARG A 20 10.47 -13.14 12.83
C ARG A 20 10.16 -12.17 11.68
N LEU A 21 10.73 -12.38 10.52
CA LEU A 21 10.47 -11.59 9.32
C LEU A 21 9.02 -11.73 8.87
N LYS A 22 8.47 -12.95 8.87
CA LYS A 22 7.06 -13.22 8.53
C LYS A 22 6.11 -12.50 9.48
N ARG A 23 6.33 -12.57 10.79
CA ARG A 23 5.52 -11.83 11.78
C ARG A 23 5.60 -10.32 11.58
N CYS A 24 6.80 -9.79 11.30
CA CYS A 24 6.98 -8.37 11.01
C CYS A 24 6.21 -7.97 9.75
N GLN A 25 6.28 -8.77 8.70
CA GLN A 25 5.52 -8.56 7.46
C GLN A 25 4.01 -8.54 7.71
N GLU A 26 3.47 -9.51 8.46
CA GLU A 26 2.05 -9.58 8.78
C GLU A 26 1.59 -8.36 9.59
N GLN A 27 2.36 -7.95 10.59
CA GLN A 27 2.04 -6.76 11.39
C GLN A 27 2.05 -5.49 10.54
N LEU A 28 3.05 -5.33 9.67
CA LEU A 28 3.12 -4.20 8.74
C LEU A 28 1.97 -4.21 7.74
N GLN A 29 1.57 -5.37 7.25
CA GLN A 29 0.40 -5.49 6.37
C GLN A 29 -0.88 -5.10 7.10
N ARG A 30 -1.12 -5.60 8.30
CA ARG A 30 -2.29 -5.24 9.12
C ARG A 30 -2.33 -3.73 9.41
N TRP A 31 -1.19 -3.17 9.80
CA TRP A 31 -1.07 -1.73 10.03
C TRP A 31 -1.37 -0.92 8.74
N ASN A 32 -0.80 -1.33 7.61
CA ASN A 32 -1.03 -0.69 6.33
C ASN A 32 -2.51 -0.71 5.94
N TRP A 33 -3.18 -1.86 6.09
CA TRP A 33 -4.62 -1.99 5.85
C TRP A 33 -5.46 -1.11 6.79
N ALA A 34 -5.10 -1.06 8.07
CA ALA A 34 -5.81 -0.26 9.07
C ALA A 34 -5.67 1.25 8.83
N LYS A 35 -4.47 1.71 8.39
CA LYS A 35 -4.19 3.13 8.19
C LYS A 35 -4.60 3.67 6.82
N PHE A 36 -4.37 2.90 5.77
CA PHE A 36 -4.52 3.38 4.39
C PHE A 36 -5.69 2.73 3.66
N GLY A 37 -6.19 1.60 4.15
CA GLY A 37 -7.25 0.84 3.50
C GLY A 37 -6.85 0.34 2.10
N ASN A 38 -7.84 -0.06 1.33
CA ASN A 38 -7.63 -0.39 -0.08
C ASN A 38 -7.94 0.82 -0.95
N VAL A 39 -6.91 1.58 -1.31
CA VAL A 39 -7.01 2.80 -2.13
C VAL A 39 -7.77 2.54 -3.43
N ASN A 40 -7.45 1.43 -4.12
CA ASN A 40 -8.12 1.07 -5.38
C ASN A 40 -9.62 0.82 -5.19
N LYS A 41 -10.00 0.12 -4.11
CA LYS A 41 -11.41 -0.13 -3.79
C LYS A 41 -12.13 1.18 -3.46
N MET A 42 -11.52 2.04 -2.67
CA MET A 42 -12.08 3.35 -2.34
C MET A 42 -12.25 4.22 -3.58
N LEU A 43 -11.25 4.26 -4.45
CA LEU A 43 -11.30 5.01 -5.69
C LEU A 43 -12.41 4.50 -6.62
N LYS A 44 -12.55 3.18 -6.76
CA LYS A 44 -13.62 2.56 -7.55
C LYS A 44 -15.00 2.96 -7.02
N GLN A 45 -15.23 2.80 -5.72
CA GLN A 45 -16.51 3.16 -5.09
C GLN A 45 -16.85 4.65 -5.27
N LYS A 46 -15.86 5.55 -5.15
CA LYS A 46 -16.09 6.99 -5.34
C LYS A 46 -16.39 7.34 -6.79
N LYS A 47 -15.73 6.69 -7.75
CA LYS A 47 -16.02 6.87 -9.18
C LYS A 47 -17.42 6.36 -9.54
N GLU A 48 -17.82 5.20 -9.05
CA GLU A 48 -19.18 4.67 -9.23
C GLU A 48 -20.23 5.61 -8.66
N LYS A 49 -20.01 6.15 -7.45
CA LYS A 49 -20.88 7.14 -6.84
C LYS A 49 -20.98 8.42 -7.68
N LEU A 50 -19.85 8.90 -8.21
CA LEU A 50 -19.84 10.08 -9.09
C LEU A 50 -20.66 9.82 -10.34
N GLN A 51 -20.48 8.68 -11.00
CA GLN A 51 -21.21 8.30 -12.19
C GLN A 51 -22.72 8.23 -11.92
N GLN A 52 -23.15 7.65 -10.80
CA GLN A 52 -24.56 7.62 -10.40
C GLN A 52 -25.13 9.02 -10.20
N LEU A 53 -24.37 9.93 -9.58
CA LEU A 53 -24.79 11.32 -9.37
C LEU A 53 -24.91 12.10 -10.69
N GLU A 54 -24.06 11.82 -11.66
CA GLU A 54 -24.07 12.47 -12.98
C GLU A 54 -25.19 11.96 -13.88
N LEU A 55 -25.63 10.71 -13.73
CA LEU A 55 -26.75 10.13 -14.49
C LEU A 55 -28.13 10.64 -14.07
N TRP A 56 -28.26 11.25 -12.92
CA TRP A 56 -29.57 11.73 -12.43
C TRP A 56 -29.78 13.19 -12.82
N ASP A 57 -30.76 13.41 -13.68
CA ASP A 57 -31.06 14.66 -14.41
C ASP A 57 -31.50 15.86 -13.53
N ASN A 58 -31.63 15.69 -12.21
CA ASN A 58 -32.07 16.73 -11.29
C ASN A 58 -30.90 17.50 -10.66
N LEU A 59 -30.37 18.48 -11.39
CA LEU A 59 -29.08 19.13 -11.15
C LEU A 59 -29.01 20.10 -9.96
N HIS A 60 -30.12 20.73 -9.54
CA HIS A 60 -30.07 21.93 -8.69
C HIS A 60 -29.57 21.75 -7.25
N GLY A 61 -29.64 20.56 -6.68
CA GLY A 61 -29.11 20.30 -5.32
C GLY A 61 -27.84 19.48 -5.26
N LYS A 62 -27.36 18.96 -6.40
CA LYS A 62 -26.29 17.95 -6.44
C LYS A 62 -24.92 18.49 -6.84
N ILE A 63 -24.83 19.71 -7.37
CA ILE A 63 -23.57 20.30 -7.84
C ILE A 63 -22.54 20.32 -6.72
N GLU A 64 -22.92 20.68 -5.51
CA GLU A 64 -21.99 20.71 -4.37
C GLU A 64 -21.58 19.31 -3.92
N VAL A 65 -22.49 18.34 -4.03
CA VAL A 65 -22.18 16.93 -3.73
C VAL A 65 -21.20 16.38 -4.78
N ILE A 66 -21.42 16.65 -6.06
CA ILE A 66 -20.53 16.26 -7.16
C ILE A 66 -19.14 16.88 -6.97
N LYS A 67 -19.06 18.18 -6.68
CA LYS A 67 -17.78 18.86 -6.41
C LYS A 67 -17.05 18.25 -5.21
N ARG A 68 -17.78 17.87 -4.16
CA ARG A 68 -17.22 17.20 -2.99
C ARG A 68 -16.65 15.83 -3.37
N VAL A 69 -17.42 14.99 -4.07
CA VAL A 69 -16.97 13.66 -4.50
C VAL A 69 -15.75 13.75 -5.44
N ARG A 70 -15.73 14.73 -6.35
CA ARG A 70 -14.57 14.97 -7.23
C ARG A 70 -13.33 15.38 -6.44
N ARG A 71 -13.46 16.22 -5.40
CA ARG A 71 -12.35 16.56 -4.48
C ARG A 71 -11.83 15.32 -3.76
N GLU A 72 -12.73 14.51 -3.18
CA GLU A 72 -12.36 13.28 -2.50
C GLU A 72 -11.62 12.29 -3.43
N ILE A 73 -12.06 12.16 -4.67
CA ILE A 73 -11.37 11.35 -5.69
C ILE A 73 -9.96 11.89 -5.94
N ASN A 74 -9.83 13.21 -6.12
CA ASN A 74 -8.53 13.84 -6.35
C ASN A 74 -7.58 13.64 -5.14
N GLU A 75 -8.06 13.77 -3.92
CA GLU A 75 -7.27 13.53 -2.70
C GLU A 75 -6.77 12.08 -2.62
N ILE A 76 -7.63 11.11 -2.97
CA ILE A 76 -7.24 9.70 -2.99
C ILE A 76 -6.17 9.45 -4.07
N GLN A 77 -6.32 10.04 -5.26
CA GLN A 77 -5.36 9.91 -6.35
C GLN A 77 -4.00 10.53 -6.01
N VAL A 78 -3.99 11.71 -5.39
CA VAL A 78 -2.74 12.35 -4.94
C VAL A 78 -2.04 11.49 -3.88
N ARG A 79 -2.81 10.91 -2.96
CA ARG A 79 -2.26 9.99 -1.94
C ARG A 79 -1.68 8.73 -2.58
N GLU A 80 -2.36 8.17 -3.57
CA GLU A 80 -1.88 7.01 -4.33
C GLU A 80 -0.57 7.32 -5.05
N GLU A 81 -0.52 8.43 -5.77
CA GLU A 81 0.69 8.88 -6.47
C GLU A 81 1.85 9.07 -5.50
N LEU A 82 1.61 9.73 -4.36
CA LEU A 82 2.63 9.94 -3.32
C LEU A 82 3.19 8.61 -2.80
N MET A 83 2.30 7.66 -2.53
CA MET A 83 2.68 6.33 -2.05
C MET A 83 3.55 5.58 -3.08
N TRP A 84 3.18 5.61 -4.36
CA TRP A 84 3.93 4.95 -5.42
C TRP A 84 5.25 5.65 -5.72
N ASN A 85 5.28 6.98 -5.67
CA ASN A 85 6.50 7.77 -5.80
C ASN A 85 7.51 7.38 -4.70
N GLN A 86 7.09 7.34 -3.44
CA GLN A 86 7.94 6.92 -2.33
C GLN A 86 8.46 5.48 -2.51
N ARG A 87 7.60 4.54 -2.94
CA ARG A 87 8.00 3.15 -3.17
C ARG A 87 8.98 3.00 -4.34
N SER A 88 8.80 3.78 -5.39
CA SER A 88 9.68 3.75 -6.56
C SER A 88 11.05 4.33 -6.27
N LYS A 89 11.18 5.19 -5.24
CA LYS A 89 12.40 5.97 -4.94
C LYS A 89 12.91 6.75 -6.16
N ALA A 90 12.02 7.15 -7.06
CA ALA A 90 12.36 7.93 -8.26
C ALA A 90 12.37 9.43 -7.92
N LEU A 91 13.35 9.85 -7.12
CA LEU A 91 13.46 11.22 -6.57
C LEU A 91 13.68 12.30 -7.64
N TRP A 92 14.08 11.90 -8.85
CA TRP A 92 14.36 12.82 -9.96
C TRP A 92 13.10 13.23 -10.73
N LEU A 93 11.99 12.52 -10.55
CA LEU A 93 10.74 12.86 -11.23
C LEU A 93 10.04 14.00 -10.48
N LYS A 94 9.83 15.13 -11.16
CA LYS A 94 9.10 16.27 -10.59
C LYS A 94 7.64 15.91 -10.35
N TRP A 95 7.10 16.43 -9.27
CA TRP A 95 5.68 16.36 -8.92
C TRP A 95 4.85 17.05 -10.02
N GLY A 96 3.73 16.43 -10.39
CA GLY A 96 2.78 17.06 -11.31
C GLY A 96 2.40 16.22 -12.52
N ASP A 97 3.29 15.37 -13.01
CA ASP A 97 2.91 14.37 -13.99
C ASP A 97 2.41 13.14 -13.23
N ARG A 98 1.14 12.80 -13.35
CA ARG A 98 0.53 11.61 -12.72
C ARG A 98 1.11 10.31 -13.31
N ASN A 99 2.42 10.13 -13.17
CA ASN A 99 3.18 9.00 -13.71
C ASN A 99 3.02 7.72 -12.85
N THR A 100 1.79 7.43 -12.40
CA THR A 100 1.49 6.24 -11.60
C THR A 100 1.96 4.97 -12.30
N ASN A 101 1.77 4.84 -13.61
CA ASN A 101 2.23 3.69 -14.38
C ASN A 101 3.75 3.51 -14.32
N PHE A 102 4.52 4.60 -14.43
CA PHE A 102 5.97 4.57 -14.30
C PHE A 102 6.40 4.13 -12.90
N PHE A 103 5.78 4.68 -11.85
CA PHE A 103 6.08 4.32 -10.48
C PHE A 103 5.73 2.85 -10.18
N HIS A 104 4.60 2.35 -10.70
CA HIS A 104 4.23 0.94 -10.62
C HIS A 104 5.27 0.03 -11.29
N ALA A 105 5.66 0.35 -12.52
CA ALA A 105 6.64 -0.42 -13.26
C ALA A 105 8.00 -0.45 -12.53
N THR A 106 8.49 0.70 -12.07
CA THR A 106 9.75 0.83 -11.33
C THR A 106 9.71 0.06 -10.00
N THR A 107 8.60 0.14 -9.26
CA THR A 107 8.43 -0.59 -8.00
C THR A 107 8.41 -2.09 -8.22
N SER A 108 7.68 -2.56 -9.24
CA SER A 108 7.61 -3.98 -9.61
C SER A 108 8.96 -4.52 -10.05
N GLN A 109 9.73 -3.75 -10.83
CA GLN A 109 11.08 -4.12 -11.23
C GLN A 109 12.03 -4.23 -10.04
N LYS A 110 11.97 -3.27 -9.09
CA LYS A 110 12.76 -3.31 -7.86
C LYS A 110 12.38 -4.49 -6.98
N ARG A 111 11.08 -4.79 -6.84
CA ARG A 111 10.61 -5.95 -6.09
C ARG A 111 11.21 -7.26 -6.66
N ARG A 112 11.21 -7.44 -7.98
CA ARG A 112 11.81 -8.61 -8.63
C ARG A 112 13.32 -8.70 -8.39
N LYS A 113 14.05 -7.57 -8.48
CA LYS A 113 15.50 -7.53 -8.25
C LYS A 113 15.88 -7.78 -6.79
N ASN A 114 15.04 -7.35 -5.85
CA ASN A 114 15.31 -7.45 -4.42
C ASN A 114 14.61 -8.67 -3.79
N TRP A 115 14.11 -9.59 -4.62
CA TRP A 115 13.53 -10.83 -4.14
C TRP A 115 14.62 -11.67 -3.46
N ILE A 116 14.41 -12.01 -2.20
CA ILE A 116 15.30 -12.88 -1.44
C ILE A 116 14.75 -14.29 -1.56
N VAL A 117 15.44 -15.16 -2.29
CA VAL A 117 15.05 -16.54 -2.52
C VAL A 117 15.17 -17.36 -1.25
N GLY A 118 16.15 -17.08 -0.42
CA GLY A 118 16.38 -17.79 0.83
C GLY A 118 17.47 -17.12 1.67
N LEU A 119 17.61 -17.59 2.89
CA LEU A 119 18.62 -17.15 3.85
C LEU A 119 19.32 -18.36 4.45
N GLN A 120 20.62 -18.26 4.70
CA GLN A 120 21.33 -19.27 5.49
C GLN A 120 21.11 -19.05 6.98
N ASN A 121 20.82 -20.12 7.71
CA ASN A 121 20.78 -20.09 9.17
C ASN A 121 22.21 -20.06 9.75
N LEU A 122 22.32 -19.94 11.07
CA LEU A 122 23.63 -19.90 11.76
C LEU A 122 24.48 -21.18 11.58
N VAL A 123 23.87 -22.28 11.16
CA VAL A 123 24.52 -23.57 10.90
C VAL A 123 24.92 -23.72 9.43
N GLY A 124 24.58 -22.72 8.58
CA GLY A 124 24.89 -22.72 7.15
C GLY A 124 23.86 -23.43 6.28
N GLU A 125 22.74 -23.86 6.84
CA GLU A 125 21.67 -24.50 6.06
C GLU A 125 20.83 -23.45 5.35
N TRP A 126 20.46 -23.72 4.11
CA TRP A 126 19.65 -22.84 3.27
C TRP A 126 18.17 -22.97 3.61
N GLN A 127 17.55 -21.87 3.96
CA GLN A 127 16.10 -21.80 4.20
C GLN A 127 15.44 -20.97 3.11
N GLU A 128 14.55 -21.59 2.35
CA GLU A 128 13.73 -20.97 1.32
C GLU A 128 12.32 -20.73 1.85
N ASP A 129 11.72 -19.57 1.50
CA ASP A 129 10.31 -19.34 1.72
C ASP A 129 9.53 -20.03 0.59
N LYS A 130 9.01 -21.23 0.86
CA LYS A 130 8.11 -21.89 -0.08
C LYS A 130 6.75 -21.20 0.04
N GLU A 131 6.42 -20.34 -0.93
CA GLU A 131 5.04 -19.89 -1.11
C GLU A 131 4.21 -21.12 -1.52
N ASP A 132 3.26 -21.54 -0.66
CA ASP A 132 2.16 -22.46 -1.00
C ASP A 132 1.07 -21.73 -1.79
#